data_1f53043ffe0028883b68187a40ce67ab
#
_entry.id   1f53043ffe0028883b68187a40ce67ab
#
_cell.length_a   1.000
_cell.length_b   1.000
_cell.length_c   1.000
_cell.angle_alpha   90.00
_cell.angle_beta   90.00
_cell.angle_gamma   90.00
#
_symmetry.space_group_name_H-M   'P 1'
#
loop_
_entity.id
_entity.type
_entity.pdbx_description
1 polymer ?
#
loop_
_entity_poly.entity_id
_entity_poly.type
_entity_poly.pdbx_seq_one_letter_code
_entity_poly.pdbx_strand_id
1 'polypeptide(L)'
;SKYDPENDVVRFAIEGQDGVFNPFFSTTAYDSEITGLTQIGMLSTSGKDAVIAYGDNEACVTKDYTEVRLDANGNPIPDGLNAEVAYTEYSFLIKNGIKFSDGTPLTIRDVLFNLYVYLDPVYTGNATIYSTDIVGLTAYRTQGETDDESSFNNSFITKADERRQAISDYCQYFIRQQNPSAPGGAGYKPADGSAELQQILDDIEIVKELYAEELDTDYQSAIESLEDTAKEYTVSTPWQLFLYYEGIASVETDTITGYPIKDADGKYLIKFDDYTALVDAYVNANYTQYMTDGRTEAEAREEAAKQYVIDIVWKEYIEYNENTLNYSGLQTVLFGSASASEIITRFTAEAKSDYFEQMKAAGDLAVPSIEGITTKRVTSFNGVQLDGEYDVLVIRINKVDPKAIWNFAFTVAPMHYYSNAEQVALWDGVKHFGVEYGSTSFMNDVVKNSDKLGVPVGAGAYRASKQGGLQEGENYPTKTEFCSNNIIYYERNNYFETVGSGLHNAKIKYIRYQVVNSAQMVASLTTDAVDVGAPSGTQANIDEITKASHLSMKEIDTNGYGYVGINAKMVPDVNVRKAIMSAMDTSLVLNYYPAGSCTRIFWPMSTTSWAYP
;
A
#
# COMPACT_ATOMS: atom_id res chain seq x y z
N SER A 1 8.08 -27.12 -26.62
CA SER A 1 8.85 -27.42 -25.41
C SER A 1 7.93 -27.96 -24.33
N LYS A 2 8.36 -28.95 -23.63
CA LYS A 2 7.56 -29.54 -22.56
C LYS A 2 7.66 -28.63 -21.33
N TYR A 3 6.52 -28.16 -20.83
CA TYR A 3 6.44 -27.37 -19.61
C TYR A 3 7.10 -28.08 -18.43
N ASP A 4 8.00 -27.38 -17.74
CA ASP A 4 8.69 -27.86 -16.52
C ASP A 4 8.34 -26.98 -15.33
N PRO A 5 7.38 -27.38 -14.46
CA PRO A 5 6.90 -26.55 -13.37
C PRO A 5 7.95 -26.22 -12.30
N GLU A 6 9.07 -26.95 -12.27
CA GLU A 6 10.15 -26.72 -11.30
C GLU A 6 11.18 -25.68 -11.77
N ASN A 7 11.30 -25.48 -13.09
CA ASN A 7 12.30 -24.58 -13.66
C ASN A 7 11.68 -23.46 -14.50
N ASP A 8 10.47 -23.63 -15.00
CA ASP A 8 9.81 -22.59 -15.78
C ASP A 8 9.34 -21.43 -14.89
N VAL A 9 9.40 -20.24 -15.44
CA VAL A 9 9.02 -18.98 -14.78
C VAL A 9 7.83 -18.39 -15.50
N VAL A 10 6.82 -17.92 -14.75
CA VAL A 10 5.76 -17.09 -15.29
C VAL A 10 6.05 -15.62 -14.96
N ARG A 11 6.02 -14.79 -15.98
CA ARG A 11 6.35 -13.36 -15.91
C ARG A 11 5.10 -12.52 -16.09
N PHE A 12 4.78 -11.72 -15.09
CA PHE A 12 3.67 -10.78 -15.10
C PHE A 12 4.19 -9.36 -15.31
N ALA A 13 3.52 -8.59 -16.14
CA ALA A 13 3.75 -7.14 -16.18
C ALA A 13 2.94 -6.46 -15.07
N ILE A 14 3.54 -5.49 -14.41
CA ILE A 14 2.87 -4.65 -13.41
C ILE A 14 3.36 -3.21 -13.55
N GLU A 15 2.48 -2.25 -13.31
CA GLU A 15 2.87 -0.84 -13.32
C GLU A 15 3.63 -0.46 -12.04
N GLY A 16 4.19 0.76 -12.01
CA GLY A 16 5.07 1.22 -10.93
C GLY A 16 4.45 1.12 -9.55
N GLN A 17 5.26 0.71 -8.58
CA GLN A 17 4.91 0.58 -7.18
C GLN A 17 5.56 1.69 -6.35
N ASP A 18 4.99 1.94 -5.16
CA ASP A 18 5.60 2.80 -4.14
C ASP A 18 6.60 2.03 -3.26
N GLY A 19 6.64 0.71 -3.37
CA GLY A 19 7.55 -0.16 -2.61
C GLY A 19 7.12 -0.42 -1.18
N VAL A 20 5.87 -0.14 -0.83
CA VAL A 20 5.28 -0.41 0.48
C VAL A 20 4.65 -1.80 0.45
N PHE A 21 5.48 -2.84 0.59
CA PHE A 21 5.08 -4.25 0.55
C PHE A 21 4.84 -4.79 1.96
N ASN A 22 3.94 -4.13 2.68
CA ASN A 22 3.63 -4.46 4.07
C ASN A 22 2.12 -4.70 4.21
N PRO A 23 1.68 -5.83 4.78
CA PRO A 23 0.26 -6.18 4.85
C PRO A 23 -0.58 -5.19 5.66
N PHE A 24 0.03 -4.44 6.59
CA PHE A 24 -0.67 -3.45 7.40
C PHE A 24 -0.73 -2.06 6.74
N PHE A 25 0.21 -1.73 5.85
CA PHE A 25 0.41 -0.37 5.35
C PHE A 25 0.44 -0.21 3.83
N SER A 26 0.32 -1.29 3.04
CA SER A 26 0.16 -1.17 1.58
C SER A 26 -1.08 -0.37 1.25
N THR A 27 -0.95 0.66 0.43
CA THR A 27 -2.04 1.59 0.09
C THR A 27 -2.44 1.57 -1.37
N THR A 28 -1.48 1.34 -2.28
CA THR A 28 -1.74 1.29 -3.72
C THR A 28 -2.19 -0.10 -4.15
N ALA A 29 -2.92 -0.16 -5.26
CA ALA A 29 -3.36 -1.44 -5.82
C ALA A 29 -2.18 -2.32 -6.23
N TYR A 30 -1.13 -1.72 -6.78
CA TYR A 30 0.06 -2.47 -7.23
C TYR A 30 0.89 -2.98 -6.07
N ASP A 31 1.13 -2.17 -5.04
CA ASP A 31 1.81 -2.63 -3.81
C ASP A 31 1.01 -3.75 -3.13
N SER A 32 -0.31 -3.62 -3.08
CA SER A 32 -1.20 -4.62 -2.49
C SER A 32 -1.20 -5.94 -3.28
N GLU A 33 -1.08 -5.89 -4.60
CA GLU A 33 -0.95 -7.09 -5.44
C GLU A 33 0.36 -7.83 -5.14
N ILE A 34 1.46 -7.11 -5.03
CA ILE A 34 2.77 -7.68 -4.67
C ILE A 34 2.73 -8.31 -3.28
N THR A 35 2.21 -7.59 -2.30
CA THR A 35 2.09 -8.08 -0.92
C THR A 35 1.14 -9.27 -0.81
N GLY A 36 0.02 -9.21 -1.51
CA GLY A 36 -1.07 -10.18 -1.43
C GLY A 36 -0.70 -11.61 -1.83
N LEU A 37 0.24 -11.80 -2.75
CA LEU A 37 0.72 -13.14 -3.12
C LEU A 37 1.34 -13.89 -1.94
N THR A 38 1.85 -13.19 -0.95
CA THR A 38 2.51 -13.76 0.22
C THR A 38 1.59 -13.92 1.43
N GLN A 39 0.35 -13.45 1.36
CA GLN A 39 -0.54 -13.34 2.51
C GLN A 39 -1.80 -14.19 2.38
N ILE A 40 -2.38 -14.54 3.53
CA ILE A 40 -3.75 -15.03 3.66
C ILE A 40 -4.51 -14.18 4.68
N GLY A 41 -5.84 -14.15 4.57
CA GLY A 41 -6.70 -13.49 5.53
C GLY A 41 -7.43 -14.45 6.46
N MET A 42 -8.16 -13.90 7.41
CA MET A 42 -9.10 -14.67 8.24
C MET A 42 -10.17 -15.35 7.40
N LEU A 43 -10.67 -14.65 6.40
CA LEU A 43 -11.67 -15.12 5.45
C LEU A 43 -11.16 -14.84 4.04
N SER A 44 -11.71 -15.56 3.07
CA SER A 44 -11.47 -15.35 1.66
C SER A 44 -12.73 -14.79 0.98
N THR A 45 -12.59 -14.48 -0.30
CA THR A 45 -13.72 -14.06 -1.14
C THR A 45 -13.82 -15.04 -2.31
N SER A 46 -15.02 -15.54 -2.56
CA SER A 46 -15.26 -16.41 -3.71
C SER A 46 -14.99 -15.65 -5.02
N GLY A 47 -14.17 -16.23 -5.89
CA GLY A 47 -13.89 -15.67 -7.21
C GLY A 47 -15.07 -15.74 -8.18
N LYS A 48 -16.13 -16.45 -7.80
CA LYS A 48 -17.32 -16.66 -8.67
C LYS A 48 -18.41 -15.63 -8.43
N ASP A 49 -18.73 -15.35 -7.19
CA ASP A 49 -19.88 -14.53 -6.78
C ASP A 49 -19.53 -13.43 -5.79
N ALA A 50 -18.23 -13.28 -5.48
CA ALA A 50 -17.68 -12.28 -4.57
C ALA A 50 -18.28 -12.30 -3.15
N VAL A 51 -18.80 -13.45 -2.70
CA VAL A 51 -19.26 -13.62 -1.32
C VAL A 51 -18.11 -14.10 -0.42
N ILE A 52 -18.27 -13.94 0.89
CA ILE A 52 -17.31 -14.46 1.87
C ILE A 52 -17.19 -15.98 1.73
N ALA A 53 -15.94 -16.45 1.66
CA ALA A 53 -15.59 -17.86 1.56
C ALA A 53 -14.64 -18.26 2.70
N TYR A 54 -14.77 -19.49 3.15
CA TYR A 54 -13.99 -20.07 4.23
C TYR A 54 -13.98 -21.62 4.13
N GLY A 55 -13.25 -22.27 4.98
CA GLY A 55 -13.19 -23.73 5.02
C GLY A 55 -11.89 -24.30 4.44
N ASP A 56 -11.82 -25.62 4.42
CA ASP A 56 -10.58 -26.34 4.07
C ASP A 56 -10.16 -26.20 2.60
N ASN A 57 -11.08 -25.80 1.73
CA ASN A 57 -10.83 -25.57 0.31
C ASN A 57 -10.48 -24.10 -0.02
N GLU A 58 -10.41 -23.24 1.00
CA GLU A 58 -10.14 -21.82 0.84
C GLU A 58 -8.81 -21.44 1.46
N ALA A 59 -8.10 -20.53 0.81
CA ALA A 59 -6.83 -19.99 1.29
C ALA A 59 -7.06 -18.92 2.39
N CYS A 60 -7.55 -19.35 3.53
CA CYS A 60 -7.84 -18.49 4.68
C CYS A 60 -7.64 -19.23 5.99
N VAL A 61 -7.64 -18.50 7.09
CA VAL A 61 -7.40 -19.05 8.44
C VAL A 61 -8.63 -19.74 9.01
N THR A 62 -9.83 -19.31 8.63
CA THR A 62 -11.09 -19.79 9.20
C THR A 62 -11.54 -21.11 8.58
N LYS A 63 -11.76 -22.11 9.43
CA LYS A 63 -12.34 -23.41 9.06
C LYS A 63 -13.86 -23.36 8.97
N ASP A 64 -14.49 -22.69 9.90
CA ASP A 64 -15.94 -22.48 9.97
C ASP A 64 -16.25 -21.25 10.81
N TYR A 65 -17.41 -20.64 10.64
CA TYR A 65 -17.82 -19.56 11.49
C TYR A 65 -19.33 -19.54 11.72
N THR A 66 -19.73 -18.92 12.81
CA THR A 66 -21.13 -18.68 13.16
C THR A 66 -21.38 -17.21 13.43
N GLU A 67 -22.58 -16.77 13.12
CA GLU A 67 -23.11 -15.44 13.42
C GLU A 67 -24.40 -15.60 14.21
N VAL A 68 -24.42 -15.08 15.44
CA VAL A 68 -25.54 -15.23 16.36
C VAL A 68 -25.98 -13.85 16.87
N ARG A 69 -27.26 -13.58 16.78
CA ARG A 69 -27.86 -12.37 17.34
C ARG A 69 -28.22 -12.59 18.80
N LEU A 70 -27.87 -11.60 19.64
CA LEU A 70 -28.01 -11.68 21.08
C LEU A 70 -28.94 -10.58 21.62
N ASP A 71 -29.69 -10.88 22.66
CA ASP A 71 -30.47 -9.90 23.43
C ASP A 71 -29.56 -9.07 24.37
N ALA A 72 -30.15 -8.15 25.12
CA ALA A 72 -29.44 -7.28 26.06
C ALA A 72 -28.73 -8.05 27.19
N ASN A 73 -29.16 -9.27 27.50
CA ASN A 73 -28.55 -10.14 28.50
C ASN A 73 -27.43 -11.02 27.88
N GLY A 74 -27.18 -10.91 26.59
CA GLY A 74 -26.19 -11.72 25.89
C GLY A 74 -26.67 -13.13 25.55
N ASN A 75 -27.96 -13.38 25.60
CA ASN A 75 -28.55 -14.68 25.25
C ASN A 75 -28.95 -14.71 23.76
N PRO A 76 -28.74 -15.85 23.07
CA PRO A 76 -29.18 -16.00 21.68
C PRO A 76 -30.69 -15.74 21.54
N ILE A 77 -31.05 -14.98 20.50
CA ILE A 77 -32.41 -14.73 20.10
C ILE A 77 -32.85 -15.90 19.22
N PRO A 78 -33.95 -16.63 19.59
CA PRO A 78 -34.44 -17.73 18.76
C PRO A 78 -34.85 -17.29 17.36
N ASP A 79 -34.61 -18.14 16.37
CA ASP A 79 -34.97 -17.88 14.97
C ASP A 79 -36.47 -17.61 14.85
N GLY A 80 -36.82 -16.58 14.08
CA GLY A 80 -38.19 -16.16 13.85
C GLY A 80 -38.84 -15.34 14.98
N LEU A 81 -38.14 -15.13 16.09
CA LEU A 81 -38.59 -14.22 17.13
C LEU A 81 -38.25 -12.78 16.79
N ASN A 82 -39.24 -11.90 16.72
CA ASN A 82 -39.02 -10.47 16.51
C ASN A 82 -38.66 -9.80 17.84
N ALA A 83 -37.39 -9.84 18.20
CA ALA A 83 -36.85 -9.21 19.40
C ALA A 83 -35.75 -8.20 19.01
N GLU A 84 -35.54 -7.21 19.90
CA GLU A 84 -34.47 -6.24 19.73
C GLU A 84 -33.11 -6.94 19.83
N VAL A 85 -32.24 -6.73 18.82
CA VAL A 85 -30.87 -7.23 18.80
C VAL A 85 -29.97 -6.24 19.52
N ALA A 86 -29.42 -6.63 20.66
CA ALA A 86 -28.44 -5.84 21.38
C ALA A 86 -27.03 -6.03 20.82
N TYR A 87 -26.69 -7.26 20.47
CA TYR A 87 -25.36 -7.63 19.96
C TYR A 87 -25.47 -8.64 18.82
N THR A 88 -24.44 -8.65 17.97
CA THR A 88 -24.16 -9.76 17.05
C THR A 88 -22.82 -10.35 17.41
N GLU A 89 -22.76 -11.66 17.58
CA GLU A 89 -21.55 -12.37 17.95
C GLU A 89 -21.09 -13.27 16.79
N TYR A 90 -19.86 -13.03 16.35
CA TYR A 90 -19.19 -13.82 15.35
C TYR A 90 -18.20 -14.75 16.04
N SER A 91 -18.24 -16.04 15.74
CA SER A 91 -17.29 -17.03 16.23
C SER A 91 -16.57 -17.66 15.03
N PHE A 92 -15.26 -17.53 15.00
CA PHE A 92 -14.41 -18.06 13.92
C PHE A 92 -13.58 -19.22 14.45
N LEU A 93 -13.81 -20.40 13.89
CA LEU A 93 -13.02 -21.60 14.18
C LEU A 93 -11.71 -21.52 13.40
N ILE A 94 -10.59 -21.48 14.10
CA ILE A 94 -9.26 -21.31 13.51
C ILE A 94 -8.70 -22.68 13.10
N LYS A 95 -8.23 -22.80 11.87
CA LYS A 95 -7.57 -24.02 11.39
C LYS A 95 -6.32 -24.31 12.20
N ASN A 96 -6.07 -25.60 12.48
CA ASN A 96 -4.82 -26.07 13.07
C ASN A 96 -3.79 -26.39 11.99
N GLY A 97 -2.51 -26.28 12.33
CA GLY A 97 -1.41 -26.76 11.51
C GLY A 97 -0.96 -25.84 10.38
N ILE A 98 -1.54 -24.65 10.22
CA ILE A 98 -1.07 -23.67 9.23
C ILE A 98 0.36 -23.25 9.58
N LYS A 99 1.22 -23.21 8.56
CA LYS A 99 2.59 -22.69 8.66
C LYS A 99 2.80 -21.50 7.74
N PHE A 100 3.51 -20.52 8.23
CA PHE A 100 4.06 -19.45 7.40
C PHE A 100 5.14 -19.98 6.47
N SER A 101 5.54 -19.17 5.50
CA SER A 101 6.54 -19.57 4.49
C SER A 101 7.92 -19.90 5.06
N ASP A 102 8.23 -19.50 6.28
CA ASP A 102 9.45 -19.85 7.02
C ASP A 102 9.29 -21.12 7.90
N GLY A 103 8.14 -21.78 7.83
CA GLY A 103 7.83 -23.00 8.60
C GLY A 103 7.31 -22.74 10.01
N THR A 104 7.23 -21.49 10.46
CA THR A 104 6.69 -21.13 11.77
C THR A 104 5.18 -21.33 11.80
N PRO A 105 4.61 -21.91 12.88
CA PRO A 105 3.17 -22.07 12.99
C PRO A 105 2.40 -20.74 13.04
N LEU A 106 1.30 -20.65 12.29
CA LEU A 106 0.28 -19.63 12.45
C LEU A 106 -0.70 -20.09 13.51
N THR A 107 -0.85 -19.30 14.57
CA THR A 107 -1.72 -19.61 15.71
C THR A 107 -2.65 -18.47 16.03
N ILE A 108 -3.51 -18.65 17.02
CA ILE A 108 -4.38 -17.60 17.55
C ILE A 108 -3.60 -16.34 18.01
N ARG A 109 -2.32 -16.51 18.37
CA ARG A 109 -1.45 -15.38 18.72
C ARG A 109 -1.27 -14.44 17.54
N ASP A 110 -1.04 -14.97 16.35
CA ASP A 110 -0.90 -14.18 15.12
C ASP A 110 -2.21 -13.47 14.78
N VAL A 111 -3.34 -14.15 14.93
CA VAL A 111 -4.68 -13.57 14.69
C VAL A 111 -4.92 -12.37 15.60
N LEU A 112 -4.70 -12.52 16.90
CA LEU A 112 -4.87 -11.42 17.87
C LEU A 112 -3.86 -10.30 17.65
N PHE A 113 -2.60 -10.64 17.36
CA PHE A 113 -1.59 -9.64 17.02
C PHE A 113 -2.05 -8.73 15.87
N ASN A 114 -2.53 -9.31 14.78
CA ASN A 114 -3.01 -8.54 13.62
C ASN A 114 -4.20 -7.65 14.01
N LEU A 115 -5.18 -8.17 14.75
CA LEU A 115 -6.30 -7.38 15.24
C LEU A 115 -5.84 -6.18 16.06
N TYR A 116 -4.91 -6.38 16.99
CA TYR A 116 -4.44 -5.31 17.87
C TYR A 116 -3.52 -4.31 17.17
N VAL A 117 -2.88 -4.66 16.06
CA VAL A 117 -2.24 -3.69 15.17
C VAL A 117 -3.29 -2.82 14.48
N TYR A 118 -4.26 -3.42 13.83
CA TYR A 118 -5.32 -2.69 13.09
C TYR A 118 -6.21 -1.83 13.99
N LEU A 119 -6.42 -2.23 15.23
CA LEU A 119 -7.31 -1.56 16.18
C LEU A 119 -6.57 -0.62 17.14
N ASP A 120 -5.26 -0.51 17.02
CA ASP A 120 -4.47 0.44 17.81
C ASP A 120 -4.87 1.89 17.44
N PRO A 121 -4.99 2.79 18.44
CA PRO A 121 -5.43 4.16 18.20
C PRO A 121 -4.50 4.99 17.32
N VAL A 122 -3.23 4.61 17.16
CA VAL A 122 -2.27 5.32 16.32
C VAL A 122 -2.02 4.62 14.96
N TYR A 123 -2.76 3.55 14.65
CA TYR A 123 -2.69 2.91 13.35
C TYR A 123 -3.17 3.85 12.24
N THR A 124 -2.38 4.01 11.19
CA THR A 124 -2.64 4.92 10.06
C THR A 124 -2.75 4.22 8.70
N GLY A 125 -2.80 2.89 8.69
CA GLY A 125 -2.94 2.12 7.46
C GLY A 125 -4.36 2.14 6.88
N ASN A 126 -4.57 1.42 5.79
CA ASN A 126 -5.82 1.43 5.03
C ASN A 126 -6.92 0.52 5.58
N ALA A 127 -6.61 -0.36 6.52
CA ALA A 127 -7.64 -1.22 7.10
C ALA A 127 -8.66 -0.40 7.88
N THR A 128 -9.94 -0.72 7.70
CA THR A 128 -11.07 0.02 8.25
C THR A 128 -11.83 -0.75 9.34
N ILE A 129 -11.24 -1.83 9.85
CA ILE A 129 -11.88 -2.67 10.88
C ILE A 129 -12.24 -1.86 12.15
N TYR A 130 -11.48 -0.81 12.47
CA TYR A 130 -11.77 0.10 13.58
C TYR A 130 -13.11 0.85 13.43
N SER A 131 -13.68 0.93 12.24
CA SER A 131 -14.99 1.52 11.98
C SER A 131 -16.16 0.60 12.36
N THR A 132 -15.87 -0.67 12.64
CA THR A 132 -16.85 -1.63 13.14
C THR A 132 -17.09 -1.38 14.63
N ASP A 133 -18.35 -1.32 15.05
CA ASP A 133 -18.72 -1.05 16.45
C ASP A 133 -18.55 -2.32 17.32
N ILE A 134 -17.29 -2.70 17.54
CA ILE A 134 -16.95 -3.82 18.42
C ILE A 134 -17.16 -3.40 19.87
N VAL A 135 -17.78 -4.27 20.66
CA VAL A 135 -18.03 -4.01 22.09
C VAL A 135 -16.71 -3.71 22.81
N GLY A 136 -16.66 -2.57 23.46
CA GLY A 136 -15.48 -2.12 24.20
C GLY A 136 -14.35 -1.53 23.36
N LEU A 137 -14.50 -1.42 22.04
CA LEU A 137 -13.46 -0.88 21.16
C LEU A 137 -13.19 0.60 21.43
N THR A 138 -14.23 1.42 21.55
CA THR A 138 -14.07 2.85 21.86
C THR A 138 -13.39 3.04 23.21
N ALA A 139 -13.77 2.28 24.22
CA ALA A 139 -13.11 2.32 25.53
C ALA A 139 -11.62 1.97 25.45
N TYR A 140 -11.25 0.97 24.65
CA TYR A 140 -9.85 0.59 24.42
C TYR A 140 -9.09 1.68 23.69
N ARG A 141 -9.64 2.23 22.62
CA ARG A 141 -8.96 3.24 21.78
C ARG A 141 -8.85 4.61 22.45
N THR A 142 -9.73 4.92 23.40
CA THR A 142 -9.72 6.17 24.19
C THR A 142 -9.23 5.97 25.62
N GLN A 143 -8.94 4.73 26.03
CA GLN A 143 -8.62 4.35 27.39
C GLN A 143 -9.67 4.80 28.43
N GLY A 144 -10.93 4.74 28.02
CA GLY A 144 -12.06 5.07 28.87
C GLY A 144 -12.29 6.56 29.11
N GLU A 145 -11.54 7.44 28.44
CA GLU A 145 -11.67 8.90 28.61
C GLU A 145 -13.02 9.44 28.13
N THR A 146 -13.58 8.82 27.10
CA THR A 146 -14.86 9.21 26.52
C THR A 146 -15.49 8.04 25.75
N ASP A 147 -16.80 8.10 25.57
CA ASP A 147 -17.57 7.24 24.65
C ASP A 147 -17.78 7.87 23.27
N ASP A 148 -17.33 9.12 23.08
CA ASP A 148 -17.32 9.84 21.80
C ASP A 148 -15.92 9.84 21.18
N GLU A 149 -15.57 8.76 20.46
CA GLU A 149 -14.28 8.61 19.78
C GLU A 149 -14.06 9.69 18.71
N SER A 150 -15.12 10.16 18.06
CA SER A 150 -15.02 11.19 17.04
C SER A 150 -14.50 12.51 17.62
N SER A 151 -15.08 12.98 18.73
CA SER A 151 -14.60 14.18 19.43
C SER A 151 -13.19 13.98 19.98
N PHE A 152 -12.87 12.80 20.50
CA PHE A 152 -11.53 12.45 20.97
C PHE A 152 -10.51 12.56 19.83
N ASN A 153 -10.78 11.96 18.67
CA ASN A 153 -9.91 12.03 17.50
C ASN A 153 -9.78 13.46 16.97
N ASN A 154 -10.85 14.23 16.91
CA ASN A 154 -10.83 15.62 16.45
C ASN A 154 -9.94 16.51 17.34
N SER A 155 -9.83 16.22 18.63
CA SER A 155 -8.91 16.94 19.51
C SER A 155 -7.44 16.77 19.09
N PHE A 156 -7.08 15.62 18.59
CA PHE A 156 -5.72 15.36 18.07
C PHE A 156 -5.50 15.92 16.67
N ILE A 157 -6.53 15.95 15.83
CA ILE A 157 -6.47 16.66 14.54
C ILE A 157 -6.23 18.14 14.76
N THR A 158 -6.89 18.75 15.76
CA THR A 158 -6.64 20.15 16.14
C THR A 158 -5.20 20.36 16.60
N LYS A 159 -4.64 19.46 17.42
CA LYS A 159 -3.23 19.51 17.83
C LYS A 159 -2.28 19.34 16.66
N ALA A 160 -2.61 18.49 15.70
CA ALA A 160 -1.84 18.31 14.48
C ALA A 160 -1.79 19.60 13.65
N ASP A 161 -2.93 20.28 13.51
CA ASP A 161 -3.01 21.56 12.81
C ASP A 161 -2.23 22.66 13.53
N GLU A 162 -2.25 22.69 14.86
CA GLU A 162 -1.43 23.59 15.69
C GLU A 162 0.08 23.33 15.46
N ARG A 163 0.51 22.06 15.37
CA ARG A 163 1.90 21.71 15.07
C ARG A 163 2.31 22.17 13.67
N ARG A 164 1.46 21.97 12.68
CA ARG A 164 1.67 22.47 11.32
C ARG A 164 1.77 24.00 11.29
N GLN A 165 0.86 24.69 11.97
CA GLN A 165 0.85 26.14 12.06
C GLN A 165 2.10 26.68 12.77
N ALA A 166 2.60 25.98 13.80
CA ALA A 166 3.82 26.36 14.47
C ALA A 166 5.05 26.34 13.56
N ILE A 167 5.15 25.35 12.67
CA ILE A 167 6.20 25.31 11.63
C ILE A 167 6.02 26.49 10.66
N SER A 168 4.80 26.75 10.23
CA SER A 168 4.50 27.88 9.32
C SER A 168 4.88 29.22 9.94
N ASP A 169 4.57 29.44 11.21
CA ASP A 169 4.93 30.67 11.94
C ASP A 169 6.44 30.78 12.12
N TYR A 170 7.13 29.68 12.37
CA TYR A 170 8.60 29.63 12.43
C TYR A 170 9.21 30.02 11.07
N CYS A 171 8.71 29.47 9.97
CA CYS A 171 9.14 29.83 8.62
C CYS A 171 8.88 31.31 8.34
N GLN A 172 7.71 31.81 8.69
CA GLN A 172 7.32 33.20 8.50
C GLN A 172 8.24 34.17 9.26
N TYR A 173 8.67 33.81 10.45
CA TYR A 173 9.65 34.59 11.19
C TYR A 173 10.93 34.83 10.39
N PHE A 174 11.51 33.78 9.82
CA PHE A 174 12.73 33.88 9.01
C PHE A 174 12.51 34.58 7.67
N ILE A 175 11.36 34.38 7.03
CA ILE A 175 10.99 35.10 5.80
C ILE A 175 10.97 36.61 6.08
N ARG A 176 10.39 37.03 7.20
CA ARG A 176 10.33 38.44 7.59
C ARG A 176 11.68 39.01 8.04
N GLN A 177 12.57 38.19 8.60
CA GLN A 177 13.96 38.58 8.88
C GLN A 177 14.74 38.88 7.59
N GLN A 178 14.55 38.07 6.56
CA GLN A 178 15.21 38.25 5.26
C GLN A 178 14.59 39.36 4.44
N ASN A 179 13.28 39.55 4.52
CA ASN A 179 12.53 40.60 3.84
C ASN A 179 11.43 41.18 4.75
N PRO A 180 11.71 42.28 5.43
CA PRO A 180 10.74 42.92 6.35
C PRO A 180 9.42 43.32 5.69
N SER A 181 9.40 43.44 4.35
CA SER A 181 8.20 43.83 3.57
C SER A 181 7.44 42.61 3.04
N ALA A 182 7.88 41.36 3.33
CA ALA A 182 7.20 40.16 2.90
C ALA A 182 5.75 40.13 3.41
N PRO A 183 4.80 39.62 2.62
CA PRO A 183 3.41 39.50 3.04
C PRO A 183 3.25 38.53 4.21
N GLY A 184 2.15 38.70 4.95
CA GLY A 184 1.87 37.90 6.15
C GLY A 184 2.31 38.60 7.44
N GLY A 185 2.11 37.90 8.56
CA GLY A 185 2.50 38.40 9.88
C GLY A 185 4.01 38.31 10.17
N ALA A 186 4.38 38.71 11.38
CA ALA A 186 5.78 38.65 11.83
C ALA A 186 6.33 37.25 12.01
N GLY A 187 5.45 36.26 12.12
CA GLY A 187 5.82 34.91 12.51
C GLY A 187 6.23 34.80 13.99
N TYR A 188 6.70 33.63 14.36
CA TYR A 188 7.14 33.38 15.74
C TYR A 188 8.24 32.34 15.78
N LYS A 189 9.32 32.65 16.46
CA LYS A 189 10.39 31.72 16.76
C LYS A 189 10.48 31.54 18.28
N PRO A 190 10.28 30.30 18.80
CA PRO A 190 10.52 30.02 20.22
C PRO A 190 11.96 30.30 20.63
N ALA A 191 12.18 30.43 21.93
CA ALA A 191 13.50 30.65 22.49
C ALA A 191 14.47 29.50 22.16
N ASP A 192 15.72 29.83 21.89
CA ASP A 192 16.77 28.85 21.65
C ASP A 192 16.87 27.86 22.81
N GLY A 193 16.99 26.58 22.52
CA GLY A 193 17.07 25.51 23.52
C GLY A 193 15.74 25.17 24.20
N SER A 194 14.62 25.79 23.83
CA SER A 194 13.31 25.46 24.37
C SER A 194 12.77 24.14 23.81
N ALA A 195 11.93 23.46 24.58
CA ALA A 195 11.24 22.24 24.14
C ALA A 195 10.30 22.53 22.95
N GLU A 196 9.68 23.71 22.93
CA GLU A 196 8.80 24.17 21.84
C GLU A 196 9.58 24.29 20.53
N LEU A 197 10.78 24.88 20.55
CA LEU A 197 11.64 24.96 19.36
C LEU A 197 12.07 23.58 18.89
N GLN A 198 12.47 22.71 19.83
CA GLN A 198 12.89 21.35 19.48
C GLN A 198 11.76 20.57 18.80
N GLN A 199 10.53 20.70 19.29
CA GLN A 199 9.36 20.07 18.65
C GLN A 199 9.16 20.57 17.22
N ILE A 200 9.30 21.86 16.95
CA ILE A 200 9.21 22.42 15.60
C ILE A 200 10.30 21.83 14.70
N LEU A 201 11.53 21.74 15.18
CA LEU A 201 12.65 21.19 14.41
C LEU A 201 12.45 19.70 14.09
N ASP A 202 11.99 18.92 15.06
CA ASP A 202 11.68 17.50 14.88
C ASP A 202 10.52 17.33 13.87
N ASP A 203 9.50 18.15 13.97
CA ASP A 203 8.35 18.13 13.04
C ASP A 203 8.75 18.53 11.60
N ILE A 204 9.70 19.46 11.44
CA ILE A 204 10.27 19.80 10.13
C ILE A 204 10.96 18.60 9.49
N GLU A 205 11.68 17.79 10.26
CA GLU A 205 12.32 16.57 9.74
C GLU A 205 11.26 15.56 9.24
N ILE A 206 10.14 15.42 9.94
CA ILE A 206 9.01 14.61 9.49
C ILE A 206 8.44 15.15 8.17
N VAL A 207 8.27 16.46 8.05
CA VAL A 207 7.78 17.09 6.81
C VAL A 207 8.73 16.82 5.65
N LYS A 208 10.02 16.93 5.87
CA LYS A 208 11.03 16.63 4.83
C LYS A 208 11.01 15.16 4.41
N GLU A 209 10.89 14.24 5.36
CA GLU A 209 10.76 12.81 5.09
C GLU A 209 9.54 12.51 4.19
N LEU A 210 8.37 13.03 4.55
CA LEU A 210 7.14 12.85 3.77
C LEU A 210 7.22 13.51 2.39
N TYR A 211 7.89 14.64 2.28
CA TYR A 211 8.13 15.29 0.99
C TYR A 211 9.10 14.48 0.11
N ALA A 212 10.13 13.88 0.69
CA ALA A 212 11.03 12.99 -0.03
C ALA A 212 10.28 11.75 -0.57
N GLU A 213 9.37 11.17 0.21
CA GLU A 213 8.48 10.08 -0.23
C GLU A 213 7.56 10.52 -1.39
N GLU A 214 7.01 11.74 -1.34
CA GLU A 214 6.22 12.31 -2.44
C GLU A 214 7.05 12.40 -3.73
N LEU A 215 8.27 12.92 -3.65
CA LEU A 215 9.18 13.03 -4.79
C LEU A 215 9.53 11.67 -5.37
N ASP A 216 9.76 10.67 -4.52
CA ASP A 216 10.07 9.30 -4.95
C ASP A 216 8.88 8.64 -5.65
N THR A 217 7.67 8.84 -5.14
CA THR A 217 6.43 8.35 -5.76
C THR A 217 6.21 8.95 -7.15
N ASP A 218 6.54 10.23 -7.33
CA ASP A 218 6.37 10.93 -8.60
C ASP A 218 7.47 10.62 -9.63
N TYR A 219 8.50 9.89 -9.23
CA TYR A 219 9.66 9.60 -10.06
C TYR A 219 9.30 8.98 -11.42
N GLN A 220 8.48 7.93 -11.45
CA GLN A 220 8.10 7.25 -12.70
C GLN A 220 7.34 8.22 -13.61
N SER A 221 6.37 8.94 -13.06
CA SER A 221 5.59 9.95 -13.80
C SER A 221 6.47 11.07 -14.33
N ALA A 222 7.47 11.50 -13.57
CA ALA A 222 8.41 12.53 -13.99
C ALA A 222 9.22 12.10 -15.22
N ILE A 223 9.73 10.87 -15.22
CA ILE A 223 10.48 10.33 -16.38
C ILE A 223 9.55 10.06 -17.56
N GLU A 224 8.39 9.43 -17.34
CA GLU A 224 7.43 9.14 -18.39
C GLU A 224 6.94 10.41 -19.11
N SER A 225 6.76 11.50 -18.37
CA SER A 225 6.37 12.80 -18.94
C SER A 225 7.36 13.35 -19.99
N LEU A 226 8.58 12.85 -19.99
CA LEU A 226 9.61 13.25 -20.94
C LEU A 226 9.62 12.41 -22.24
N GLU A 227 8.76 11.40 -22.37
CA GLU A 227 8.77 10.48 -23.52
C GLU A 227 8.58 11.19 -24.86
N ASP A 228 7.61 12.08 -24.96
CA ASP A 228 7.37 12.83 -26.19
C ASP A 228 8.45 13.89 -26.43
N THR A 229 8.89 14.55 -25.39
CA THR A 229 9.96 15.55 -25.46
C THR A 229 11.30 14.91 -25.88
N ALA A 230 11.57 13.67 -25.43
CA ALA A 230 12.78 12.94 -25.81
C ALA A 230 12.91 12.76 -27.33
N LYS A 231 11.80 12.70 -28.06
CA LYS A 231 11.77 12.59 -29.52
C LYS A 231 12.35 13.83 -30.25
N GLU A 232 12.42 14.97 -29.57
CA GLU A 232 13.00 16.20 -30.09
C GLU A 232 14.52 16.26 -29.96
N TYR A 233 15.11 15.28 -29.28
CA TYR A 233 16.54 15.19 -28.97
C TYR A 233 17.17 13.91 -29.54
N THR A 234 18.48 13.88 -29.62
CA THR A 234 19.26 12.71 -30.10
C THR A 234 19.42 11.62 -29.03
N VAL A 235 18.46 11.50 -28.14
CA VAL A 235 18.39 10.46 -27.10
C VAL A 235 17.40 9.37 -27.48
N SER A 236 17.63 8.16 -26.99
CA SER A 236 16.76 7.03 -27.26
C SER A 236 15.70 6.79 -26.19
N THR A 237 15.85 7.39 -25.01
CA THR A 237 14.99 7.12 -23.86
C THR A 237 14.68 8.38 -23.04
N PRO A 238 13.52 8.44 -22.37
CA PRO A 238 13.15 9.55 -21.48
C PRO A 238 14.14 9.75 -20.33
N TRP A 239 14.72 8.68 -19.77
CA TRP A 239 15.66 8.78 -18.66
C TRP A 239 16.99 9.43 -19.08
N GLN A 240 17.41 9.29 -20.34
CA GLN A 240 18.56 10.01 -20.85
C GLN A 240 18.27 11.52 -20.95
N LEU A 241 17.07 11.90 -21.35
CA LEU A 241 16.65 13.30 -21.36
C LEU A 241 16.59 13.89 -19.94
N PHE A 242 16.18 13.10 -18.96
CA PHE A 242 16.19 13.50 -17.55
C PHE A 242 17.57 13.96 -17.09
N LEU A 243 18.63 13.31 -17.53
CA LEU A 243 20.00 13.74 -17.22
C LEU A 243 20.34 15.15 -17.73
N TYR A 244 19.78 15.52 -18.87
CA TYR A 244 19.92 16.89 -19.39
C TYR A 244 19.22 17.91 -18.48
N TYR A 245 18.01 17.60 -18.05
CA TYR A 245 17.29 18.49 -17.13
C TYR A 245 17.97 18.59 -15.75
N GLU A 246 18.67 17.58 -15.32
CA GLU A 246 19.46 17.60 -14.08
C GLU A 246 20.86 18.22 -14.24
N GLY A 247 21.19 18.71 -15.43
CA GLY A 247 22.46 19.40 -15.69
C GLY A 247 23.68 18.48 -15.82
N ILE A 248 23.47 17.16 -15.93
CA ILE A 248 24.53 16.14 -16.09
C ILE A 248 24.91 16.01 -17.56
N ALA A 249 23.97 16.20 -18.46
CA ALA A 249 24.19 16.30 -19.89
C ALA A 249 23.95 17.73 -20.37
N SER A 250 24.47 18.08 -21.53
CA SER A 250 24.29 19.39 -22.15
C SER A 250 23.86 19.27 -23.61
N VAL A 251 23.20 20.29 -24.13
CA VAL A 251 22.90 20.40 -25.55
C VAL A 251 24.09 21.06 -26.27
N GLU A 252 24.51 20.52 -27.40
CA GLU A 252 25.51 21.18 -28.25
C GLU A 252 25.01 22.51 -28.76
N THR A 253 25.82 23.53 -28.65
CA THR A 253 25.53 24.87 -29.14
C THR A 253 26.55 25.30 -30.19
N ASP A 254 26.09 26.06 -31.17
CA ASP A 254 26.97 26.74 -32.12
C ASP A 254 27.83 27.76 -31.38
N THR A 255 29.13 27.69 -31.60
CA THR A 255 30.11 28.52 -30.89
C THR A 255 30.05 30.01 -31.24
N ILE A 256 29.40 30.35 -32.34
CA ILE A 256 29.28 31.74 -32.82
C ILE A 256 27.92 32.33 -32.36
N THR A 257 26.84 31.59 -32.61
CA THR A 257 25.49 32.09 -32.35
C THR A 257 24.99 31.79 -30.94
N GLY A 258 25.55 30.78 -30.27
CA GLY A 258 25.09 30.28 -28.97
C GLY A 258 23.75 29.50 -29.01
N TYR A 259 23.19 29.28 -30.21
CA TYR A 259 21.95 28.50 -30.35
C TYR A 259 22.20 27.01 -30.35
N PRO A 260 21.27 26.19 -29.86
CA PRO A 260 21.34 24.74 -29.94
C PRO A 260 21.47 24.25 -31.40
N ILE A 261 22.34 23.26 -31.59
CA ILE A 261 22.56 22.61 -32.90
C ILE A 261 21.55 21.46 -33.03
N LYS A 262 21.00 21.31 -34.25
CA LYS A 262 20.16 20.19 -34.62
C LYS A 262 20.85 19.30 -35.63
N ASP A 263 20.56 18.00 -35.57
CA ASP A 263 21.03 17.03 -36.58
C ASP A 263 20.20 17.12 -37.88
N ALA A 264 20.48 16.22 -38.83
CA ALA A 264 19.79 16.15 -40.12
C ALA A 264 18.28 15.85 -40.00
N ASP A 265 17.87 15.20 -38.91
CA ASP A 265 16.47 14.88 -38.61
C ASP A 265 15.75 15.98 -37.80
N GLY A 266 16.46 17.09 -37.55
CA GLY A 266 15.92 18.24 -36.80
C GLY A 266 15.91 18.03 -35.28
N LYS A 267 16.67 17.07 -34.75
CA LYS A 267 16.74 16.80 -33.30
C LYS A 267 17.93 17.52 -32.68
N TYR A 268 17.73 18.04 -31.47
CA TYR A 268 18.77 18.65 -30.68
C TYR A 268 19.85 17.64 -30.27
N LEU A 269 21.12 18.02 -30.44
CA LEU A 269 22.27 17.18 -30.12
C LEU A 269 22.60 17.24 -28.62
N ILE A 270 22.48 16.12 -27.92
CA ILE A 270 22.84 16.01 -26.49
C ILE A 270 24.25 15.43 -26.36
N LYS A 271 25.04 16.03 -25.46
CA LYS A 271 26.36 15.57 -25.03
C LYS A 271 26.31 14.99 -23.63
N PHE A 272 26.96 13.84 -23.46
CA PHE A 272 27.09 13.13 -22.18
C PHE A 272 28.57 13.01 -21.73
N ASP A 273 29.48 13.89 -22.17
CA ASP A 273 30.91 13.69 -22.07
C ASP A 273 31.43 13.27 -20.69
N ASP A 274 31.09 14.01 -19.64
CA ASP A 274 31.54 13.70 -18.28
C ASP A 274 30.73 12.56 -17.64
N TYR A 275 29.49 12.43 -18.02
CA TYR A 275 28.58 11.40 -17.49
C TYR A 275 28.92 10.02 -18.05
N THR A 276 29.32 9.91 -19.34
CA THR A 276 29.62 8.62 -19.98
C THR A 276 30.67 7.84 -19.21
N ALA A 277 31.72 8.49 -18.74
CA ALA A 277 32.79 7.83 -17.98
C ALA A 277 32.29 7.27 -16.64
N LEU A 278 31.44 7.99 -15.94
CA LEU A 278 30.84 7.54 -14.65
C LEU A 278 29.90 6.37 -14.86
N VAL A 279 29.02 6.46 -15.87
CA VAL A 279 28.09 5.38 -16.22
C VAL A 279 28.82 4.15 -16.68
N ASP A 280 29.82 4.29 -17.54
CA ASP A 280 30.61 3.16 -18.04
C ASP A 280 31.32 2.43 -16.89
N ALA A 281 31.90 3.16 -15.94
CA ALA A 281 32.51 2.57 -14.76
C ALA A 281 31.51 1.77 -13.94
N TYR A 282 30.32 2.33 -13.70
CA TYR A 282 29.24 1.63 -12.98
C TYR A 282 28.75 0.40 -13.75
N VAL A 283 28.47 0.56 -15.04
CA VAL A 283 28.02 -0.53 -15.91
C VAL A 283 29.03 -1.67 -15.94
N ASN A 284 30.30 -1.39 -16.15
CA ASN A 284 31.37 -2.40 -16.17
C ASN A 284 31.47 -3.15 -14.82
N ALA A 285 31.29 -2.46 -13.73
CA ALA A 285 31.33 -3.07 -12.39
C ALA A 285 30.08 -3.88 -12.03
N ASN A 286 28.92 -3.54 -12.59
CA ASN A 286 27.62 -4.00 -12.08
C ASN A 286 26.73 -4.72 -13.11
N TYR A 287 27.04 -4.71 -14.42
CA TYR A 287 26.11 -5.24 -15.44
C TYR A 287 25.72 -6.71 -15.22
N THR A 288 26.60 -7.51 -14.60
CA THR A 288 26.33 -8.93 -14.34
C THR A 288 25.16 -9.15 -13.40
N GLN A 289 24.85 -8.20 -12.50
CA GLN A 289 23.68 -8.25 -11.61
C GLN A 289 22.37 -8.12 -12.41
N TYR A 290 22.44 -7.56 -13.61
CA TYR A 290 21.31 -7.30 -14.50
C TYR A 290 21.17 -8.37 -15.58
N MET A 291 22.04 -9.38 -15.60
CA MET A 291 21.92 -10.59 -16.42
C MET A 291 20.83 -11.49 -15.84
N THR A 292 19.57 -11.08 -16.03
CA THR A 292 18.40 -11.82 -15.61
C THR A 292 17.84 -12.66 -16.76
N ASP A 293 16.83 -13.48 -16.46
CA ASP A 293 16.17 -14.42 -17.37
C ASP A 293 16.09 -13.90 -18.83
N GLY A 294 16.89 -14.48 -19.71
CA GLY A 294 16.88 -14.20 -21.14
C GLY A 294 17.46 -12.89 -21.60
N ARG A 295 17.96 -12.02 -20.71
CA ARG A 295 18.67 -10.80 -21.12
C ARG A 295 20.02 -11.11 -21.73
N THR A 296 20.33 -10.44 -22.84
CA THR A 296 21.67 -10.39 -23.40
C THR A 296 22.58 -9.49 -22.56
N GLU A 297 23.90 -9.60 -22.74
CA GLU A 297 24.84 -8.69 -22.08
C GLU A 297 24.57 -7.22 -22.45
N ALA A 298 24.20 -6.93 -23.71
CA ALA A 298 23.88 -5.58 -24.15
C ALA A 298 22.64 -5.03 -23.41
N GLU A 299 21.60 -5.84 -23.25
CA GLU A 299 20.39 -5.47 -22.50
C GLU A 299 20.69 -5.29 -21.01
N ALA A 300 21.54 -6.13 -20.43
CA ALA A 300 21.98 -5.99 -19.04
C ALA A 300 22.79 -4.71 -18.81
N ARG A 301 23.66 -4.36 -19.75
CA ARG A 301 24.43 -3.11 -19.71
C ARG A 301 23.55 -1.88 -19.84
N GLU A 302 22.55 -1.92 -20.71
CA GLU A 302 21.56 -0.84 -20.84
C GLU A 302 20.74 -0.66 -19.55
N GLU A 303 20.29 -1.76 -18.94
CA GLU A 303 19.57 -1.72 -17.66
C GLU A 303 20.46 -1.19 -16.53
N ALA A 304 21.74 -1.58 -16.49
CA ALA A 304 22.68 -1.05 -15.51
C ALA A 304 22.85 0.48 -15.65
N ALA A 305 22.92 0.99 -16.88
CA ALA A 305 23.00 2.43 -17.14
C ALA A 305 21.74 3.17 -16.68
N LYS A 306 20.57 2.59 -16.94
CA LYS A 306 19.27 3.11 -16.47
C LYS A 306 19.22 3.14 -14.94
N GLN A 307 19.64 2.06 -14.29
CA GLN A 307 19.64 1.97 -12.83
C GLN A 307 20.63 2.94 -12.18
N TYR A 308 21.72 3.26 -12.83
CA TYR A 308 22.60 4.34 -12.37
C TYR A 308 21.84 5.67 -12.23
N VAL A 309 21.01 6.00 -13.22
CA VAL A 309 20.16 7.21 -13.14
C VAL A 309 19.16 7.12 -12.00
N ILE A 310 18.52 5.97 -11.85
CA ILE A 310 17.50 5.76 -10.82
C ILE A 310 18.12 5.77 -9.42
N ASP A 311 19.17 4.98 -9.20
CA ASP A 311 19.71 4.70 -7.86
C ASP A 311 20.66 5.77 -7.35
N ILE A 312 21.23 6.58 -8.24
CA ILE A 312 22.23 7.58 -7.89
C ILE A 312 21.70 8.98 -8.18
N VAL A 313 21.42 9.28 -9.45
CA VAL A 313 21.02 10.64 -9.85
C VAL A 313 19.69 11.04 -9.26
N TRP A 314 18.70 10.14 -9.28
CA TRP A 314 17.38 10.43 -8.72
C TRP A 314 17.40 10.56 -7.21
N LYS A 315 18.14 9.71 -6.51
CA LYS A 315 18.32 9.83 -5.06
C LYS A 315 19.01 11.12 -4.67
N GLU A 316 20.06 11.53 -5.39
CA GLU A 316 20.70 12.83 -5.19
C GLU A 316 19.74 13.98 -5.45
N TYR A 317 18.87 13.87 -6.45
CA TYR A 317 17.82 14.85 -6.73
C TYR A 317 16.83 14.96 -5.57
N ILE A 318 16.34 13.85 -5.04
CA ILE A 318 15.43 13.83 -3.88
C ILE A 318 16.11 14.46 -2.66
N GLU A 319 17.30 14.00 -2.33
CA GLU A 319 18.08 14.51 -1.19
C GLU A 319 18.36 16.02 -1.33
N TYR A 320 18.73 16.46 -2.53
CA TYR A 320 18.91 17.88 -2.79
C TYR A 320 17.64 18.70 -2.57
N ASN A 321 16.51 18.28 -3.14
CA ASN A 321 15.25 19.01 -3.02
C ASN A 321 14.72 19.02 -1.57
N GLU A 322 14.85 17.92 -0.86
CA GLU A 322 14.51 17.82 0.56
C GLU A 322 15.35 18.76 1.42
N ASN A 323 16.66 18.76 1.24
CA ASN A 323 17.60 19.52 2.08
C ASN A 323 17.71 21.00 1.71
N THR A 324 17.34 21.38 0.49
CA THR A 324 17.40 22.77 0.03
C THR A 324 16.05 23.50 0.11
N LEU A 325 15.02 22.89 0.71
CA LEU A 325 13.76 23.59 0.97
C LEU A 325 14.02 24.85 1.79
N ASN A 326 13.71 26.00 1.20
CA ASN A 326 13.70 27.26 1.94
C ASN A 326 12.41 27.38 2.76
N TYR A 327 12.32 28.44 3.57
CA TYR A 327 11.17 28.64 4.45
C TYR A 327 9.84 28.77 3.68
N SER A 328 9.84 29.44 2.53
CA SER A 328 8.66 29.54 1.67
C SER A 328 8.30 28.19 1.05
N GLY A 329 9.29 27.41 0.66
CA GLY A 329 9.10 26.05 0.14
C GLY A 329 8.49 25.11 1.19
N LEU A 330 8.95 25.20 2.43
CA LEU A 330 8.35 24.45 3.55
C LEU A 330 6.88 24.81 3.76
N GLN A 331 6.52 26.09 3.73
CA GLN A 331 5.12 26.52 3.82
C GLN A 331 4.27 25.95 2.68
N THR A 332 4.81 25.91 1.47
CA THR A 332 4.12 25.30 0.32
C THR A 332 3.91 23.80 0.53
N VAL A 333 4.90 23.07 1.02
CA VAL A 333 4.78 21.64 1.32
C VAL A 333 3.72 21.39 2.39
N LEU A 334 3.70 22.19 3.45
CA LEU A 334 2.75 22.04 4.56
C LEU A 334 1.28 22.15 4.14
N PHE A 335 0.97 23.02 3.17
CA PHE A 335 -0.42 23.37 2.84
C PHE A 335 -0.83 23.06 1.41
N GLY A 336 0.11 23.02 0.46
CA GLY A 336 -0.18 23.00 -0.97
C GLY A 336 0.38 21.81 -1.74
N SER A 337 1.17 20.94 -1.12
CA SER A 337 1.70 19.74 -1.77
C SER A 337 0.75 18.54 -1.65
N ALA A 338 1.03 17.47 -2.39
CA ALA A 338 0.34 16.20 -2.24
C ALA A 338 0.57 15.59 -0.85
N SER A 339 1.69 15.89 -0.20
CA SER A 339 2.01 15.42 1.15
C SER A 339 1.20 16.12 2.26
N ALA A 340 0.50 17.22 1.98
CA ALA A 340 -0.15 18.03 3.01
C ALA A 340 -1.14 17.26 3.88
N SER A 341 -1.94 16.37 3.29
CA SER A 341 -2.86 15.50 4.02
C SER A 341 -2.12 14.44 4.85
N GLU A 342 -1.05 13.91 4.33
CA GLU A 342 -0.18 12.93 4.99
C GLU A 342 0.51 13.54 6.22
N ILE A 343 0.94 14.79 6.12
CA ILE A 343 1.52 15.55 7.24
C ILE A 343 0.52 15.65 8.40
N ILE A 344 -0.72 16.00 8.12
CA ILE A 344 -1.77 16.06 9.17
C ILE A 344 -2.05 14.68 9.76
N THR A 345 -2.12 13.64 8.95
CA THR A 345 -2.30 12.26 9.42
C THR A 345 -1.16 11.85 10.34
N ARG A 346 0.08 12.12 9.93
CA ARG A 346 1.27 11.81 10.74
C ARG A 346 1.31 12.61 12.04
N PHE A 347 1.05 13.90 12.00
CA PHE A 347 1.04 14.73 13.21
C PHE A 347 -0.10 14.36 14.16
N THR A 348 -1.25 13.94 13.64
CA THR A 348 -2.35 13.42 14.45
C THR A 348 -1.93 12.16 15.20
N ALA A 349 -1.29 11.22 14.52
CA ALA A 349 -0.76 10.01 15.13
C ALA A 349 0.32 10.32 16.18
N GLU A 350 1.24 11.24 15.88
CA GLU A 350 2.27 11.67 16.83
C GLU A 350 1.66 12.33 18.09
N ALA A 351 0.66 13.18 17.93
CA ALA A 351 -0.05 13.80 19.05
C ALA A 351 -0.76 12.77 19.93
N LYS A 352 -1.40 11.77 19.32
CA LYS A 352 -1.97 10.64 20.06
C LYS A 352 -0.92 9.82 20.78
N SER A 353 0.21 9.53 20.11
CA SER A 353 1.30 8.79 20.69
C SER A 353 1.86 9.48 21.94
N ASP A 354 2.09 10.78 21.87
CA ASP A 354 2.55 11.59 23.00
C ASP A 354 1.55 11.52 24.17
N TYR A 355 0.27 11.61 23.87
CA TYR A 355 -0.80 11.49 24.88
C TYR A 355 -0.76 10.11 25.57
N PHE A 356 -0.69 9.02 24.82
CA PHE A 356 -0.68 7.67 25.37
C PHE A 356 0.63 7.33 26.07
N GLU A 357 1.78 7.85 25.62
CA GLU A 357 3.06 7.71 26.33
C GLU A 357 3.02 8.38 27.71
N GLN A 358 2.45 9.58 27.82
CA GLN A 358 2.25 10.26 29.10
C GLN A 358 1.32 9.47 30.03
N MET A 359 0.25 8.89 29.47
CA MET A 359 -0.68 8.05 30.23
C MET A 359 0.00 6.77 30.76
N LYS A 360 0.77 6.07 29.93
CA LYS A 360 1.51 4.86 30.30
C LYS A 360 2.59 5.16 31.36
N ALA A 361 3.23 6.32 31.29
CA ALA A 361 4.21 6.76 32.30
C ALA A 361 3.57 7.02 33.67
N ALA A 362 2.27 7.34 33.72
CA ALA A 362 1.53 7.54 34.97
C ALA A 362 1.02 6.23 35.59
N GLY A 363 1.04 5.11 34.86
CA GLY A 363 0.60 3.80 35.34
C GLY A 363 0.21 2.83 34.22
N ASP A 364 -0.35 1.68 34.59
CA ASP A 364 -0.85 0.70 33.64
C ASP A 364 -2.08 1.23 32.87
N LEU A 365 -2.34 0.66 31.68
CA LEU A 365 -3.54 0.96 30.90
C LEU A 365 -4.80 0.61 31.70
N ALA A 366 -5.74 1.54 31.75
CA ALA A 366 -7.05 1.32 32.40
C ALA A 366 -7.87 0.28 31.62
N VAL A 367 -7.74 0.25 30.29
CA VAL A 367 -8.44 -0.67 29.40
C VAL A 367 -7.39 -1.40 28.55
N PRO A 368 -6.80 -2.50 29.03
CA PRO A 368 -5.68 -3.16 28.36
C PRO A 368 -6.10 -4.05 27.21
N SER A 369 -7.39 -4.37 27.06
CA SER A 369 -7.92 -5.24 26.00
C SER A 369 -9.31 -4.79 25.55
N ILE A 370 -9.75 -5.35 24.42
CA ILE A 370 -11.06 -5.05 23.84
C ILE A 370 -12.06 -6.09 24.35
N GLU A 371 -13.07 -5.64 25.08
CA GLU A 371 -14.07 -6.51 25.74
C GLU A 371 -14.74 -7.47 24.75
N GLY A 372 -15.11 -7.00 23.57
CA GLY A 372 -15.81 -7.77 22.55
C GLY A 372 -14.94 -8.74 21.77
N ILE A 373 -13.62 -8.79 22.00
CA ILE A 373 -12.71 -9.73 21.35
C ILE A 373 -12.22 -10.73 22.40
N THR A 374 -12.63 -11.98 22.27
CA THR A 374 -12.27 -13.07 23.19
C THR A 374 -11.84 -14.31 22.42
N THR A 375 -11.23 -15.26 23.11
CA THR A 375 -10.84 -16.55 22.56
C THR A 375 -11.30 -17.67 23.47
N LYS A 376 -11.52 -18.84 22.90
CA LYS A 376 -11.80 -20.08 23.63
C LYS A 376 -11.26 -21.27 22.87
N ARG A 377 -11.11 -22.40 23.55
CA ARG A 377 -10.77 -23.68 22.92
C ARG A 377 -11.97 -24.62 22.94
N VAL A 378 -12.20 -25.31 21.84
CA VAL A 378 -13.34 -26.20 21.66
C VAL A 378 -12.93 -27.52 21.03
N THR A 379 -13.73 -28.56 21.31
CA THR A 379 -13.64 -29.89 20.66
C THR A 379 -14.83 -30.17 19.76
N SER A 380 -15.81 -29.28 19.77
CA SER A 380 -16.95 -29.29 18.85
C SER A 380 -17.30 -27.86 18.45
N PHE A 381 -17.86 -27.68 17.28
CA PHE A 381 -18.23 -26.36 16.76
C PHE A 381 -19.41 -26.50 15.80
N ASN A 382 -20.38 -25.61 15.94
CA ASN A 382 -21.59 -25.57 15.09
C ASN A 382 -22.27 -26.96 14.96
N GLY A 383 -22.35 -27.69 16.06
CA GLY A 383 -22.96 -29.02 16.12
C GLY A 383 -22.11 -30.16 15.55
N VAL A 384 -20.86 -29.88 15.16
CA VAL A 384 -19.93 -30.89 14.58
C VAL A 384 -18.82 -31.20 15.56
N GLN A 385 -18.57 -32.49 15.81
CA GLN A 385 -17.44 -32.97 16.59
C GLN A 385 -16.15 -32.80 15.76
N LEU A 386 -15.13 -32.17 16.35
CA LEU A 386 -13.83 -31.94 15.73
C LEU A 386 -12.87 -33.10 16.03
N ASP A 387 -11.76 -33.15 15.27
CA ASP A 387 -10.68 -34.13 15.40
C ASP A 387 -9.65 -33.78 16.49
N GLY A 388 -9.90 -32.77 17.28
CA GLY A 388 -9.05 -32.32 18.36
C GLY A 388 -9.51 -30.97 18.93
N GLU A 389 -8.64 -30.33 19.69
CA GLU A 389 -8.88 -28.98 20.19
C GLU A 389 -8.53 -27.92 19.16
N TYR A 390 -9.41 -26.94 19.02
CA TYR A 390 -9.26 -25.79 18.12
C TYR A 390 -9.47 -24.49 18.89
N ASP A 391 -8.76 -23.46 18.47
CA ASP A 391 -9.02 -22.10 18.93
C ASP A 391 -10.21 -21.50 18.19
N VAL A 392 -11.00 -20.73 18.91
CA VAL A 392 -12.09 -19.91 18.37
C VAL A 392 -11.82 -18.46 18.72
N LEU A 393 -11.86 -17.61 17.71
CA LEU A 393 -11.91 -16.17 17.87
C LEU A 393 -13.38 -15.74 17.95
N VAL A 394 -13.74 -15.02 19.00
CA VAL A 394 -15.09 -14.46 19.18
C VAL A 394 -15.02 -12.95 19.10
N ILE A 395 -15.81 -12.37 18.18
CA ILE A 395 -15.95 -10.91 18.04
C ILE A 395 -17.42 -10.56 18.24
N ARG A 396 -17.69 -9.74 19.26
CA ARG A 396 -19.03 -9.24 19.55
C ARG A 396 -19.12 -7.77 19.13
N ILE A 397 -20.11 -7.44 18.30
CA ILE A 397 -20.41 -6.07 17.90
C ILE A 397 -21.73 -5.61 18.51
N ASN A 398 -21.91 -4.31 18.66
CA ASN A 398 -23.17 -3.73 19.05
C ASN A 398 -24.16 -3.79 17.88
N LYS A 399 -25.42 -4.16 18.18
CA LYS A 399 -26.50 -4.23 17.19
C LYS A 399 -26.19 -5.18 16.01
N VAL A 400 -26.71 -4.88 14.84
CA VAL A 400 -26.51 -5.60 13.59
C VAL A 400 -25.80 -4.68 12.61
N ASP A 401 -24.71 -5.17 12.03
CA ASP A 401 -24.02 -4.50 10.94
C ASP A 401 -23.74 -5.50 9.81
N PRO A 402 -24.48 -5.45 8.70
CA PRO A 402 -24.29 -6.37 7.58
C PRO A 402 -22.92 -6.28 6.92
N LYS A 403 -22.19 -5.18 7.14
CA LYS A 403 -20.85 -4.95 6.56
C LYS A 403 -19.73 -5.50 7.45
N ALA A 404 -20.02 -5.83 8.72
CA ALA A 404 -18.99 -6.22 9.68
C ALA A 404 -18.17 -7.42 9.21
N ILE A 405 -18.81 -8.42 8.62
CA ILE A 405 -18.13 -9.64 8.16
C ILE A 405 -16.98 -9.34 7.17
N TRP A 406 -17.13 -8.33 6.32
CA TRP A 406 -16.09 -7.94 5.37
C TRP A 406 -14.85 -7.36 6.06
N ASN A 407 -15.03 -6.64 7.17
CA ASN A 407 -13.93 -6.14 7.99
C ASN A 407 -13.20 -7.26 8.74
N PHE A 408 -13.86 -8.39 8.96
CA PHE A 408 -13.27 -9.56 9.63
C PHE A 408 -12.48 -10.47 8.68
N ALA A 409 -12.40 -10.12 7.40
CA ALA A 409 -11.51 -10.76 6.43
C ALA A 409 -10.08 -10.17 6.43
N PHE A 410 -9.64 -9.61 7.54
CA PHE A 410 -8.32 -9.00 7.68
C PHE A 410 -7.19 -10.00 7.45
N THR A 411 -6.06 -9.51 6.98
CA THR A 411 -4.84 -10.31 6.77
C THR A 411 -4.28 -10.79 8.09
N VAL A 412 -3.75 -12.02 8.12
CA VAL A 412 -3.05 -12.61 9.27
C VAL A 412 -1.58 -12.80 8.92
N ALA A 413 -0.78 -11.81 9.27
CA ALA A 413 0.66 -11.80 9.08
C ALA A 413 1.39 -12.31 10.34
N PRO A 414 2.63 -12.83 10.22
CA PRO A 414 3.34 -13.42 11.35
C PRO A 414 3.79 -12.40 12.39
N MET A 415 3.38 -12.60 13.63
CA MET A 415 3.79 -11.77 14.76
C MET A 415 5.32 -11.78 14.95
N HIS A 416 5.96 -12.93 14.83
CA HIS A 416 7.42 -13.05 15.02
C HIS A 416 8.23 -12.22 14.02
N TYR A 417 7.68 -11.92 12.85
CA TYR A 417 8.34 -11.08 11.86
C TYR A 417 7.98 -9.60 12.00
N TYR A 418 6.70 -9.26 12.21
CA TYR A 418 6.22 -7.86 12.21
C TYR A 418 6.26 -7.18 13.57
N SER A 419 6.43 -7.93 14.67
CA SER A 419 6.70 -7.40 16.00
C SER A 419 8.19 -7.41 16.32
N ASN A 420 8.55 -7.15 17.56
CA ASN A 420 9.91 -7.26 18.07
C ASN A 420 9.98 -8.29 19.22
N ALA A 421 11.20 -8.66 19.59
CA ALA A 421 11.43 -9.66 20.62
C ALA A 421 10.86 -9.25 21.98
N GLU A 422 10.90 -7.96 22.31
CA GLU A 422 10.37 -7.43 23.57
C GLU A 422 8.85 -7.63 23.65
N GLN A 423 8.10 -7.23 22.64
CA GLN A 423 6.65 -7.35 22.63
C GLN A 423 6.17 -8.80 22.50
N VAL A 424 6.90 -9.62 21.76
CA VAL A 424 6.63 -11.06 21.66
C VAL A 424 6.82 -11.74 23.02
N ALA A 425 7.86 -11.38 23.75
CA ALA A 425 8.13 -11.93 25.09
C ALA A 425 7.08 -11.51 26.14
N LEU A 426 6.47 -10.34 25.98
CA LEU A 426 5.41 -9.85 26.87
C LEU A 426 4.05 -10.49 26.59
N TRP A 427 3.89 -11.21 25.50
CA TRP A 427 2.62 -11.81 25.10
C TRP A 427 2.00 -12.62 26.24
N ASP A 428 0.75 -12.33 26.59
CA ASP A 428 -0.04 -13.11 27.54
C ASP A 428 -1.47 -13.39 27.04
N GLY A 429 -1.90 -12.75 25.96
CA GLY A 429 -3.25 -12.89 25.39
C GLY A 429 -4.35 -12.26 26.22
N VAL A 430 -4.01 -11.48 27.26
CA VAL A 430 -4.94 -10.82 28.19
C VAL A 430 -4.73 -9.31 28.20
N LYS A 431 -3.49 -8.87 28.35
CA LYS A 431 -3.10 -7.45 28.39
C LYS A 431 -2.03 -7.10 27.35
N HIS A 432 -1.35 -8.11 26.81
CA HIS A 432 -0.24 -7.95 25.87
C HIS A 432 -0.46 -8.87 24.67
N PHE A 433 -0.44 -8.27 23.47
CA PHE A 433 -0.79 -8.93 22.21
C PHE A 433 0.30 -8.80 21.14
N GLY A 434 1.54 -8.53 21.55
CA GLY A 434 2.66 -8.33 20.64
C GLY A 434 2.74 -6.92 20.05
N VAL A 435 1.95 -5.97 20.56
CA VAL A 435 1.87 -4.58 20.11
C VAL A 435 2.14 -3.65 21.29
N GLU A 436 2.98 -2.66 21.08
CA GLU A 436 3.12 -1.56 22.03
C GLU A 436 1.97 -0.57 21.83
N TYR A 437 1.07 -0.51 22.78
CA TYR A 437 -0.15 0.29 22.69
C TYR A 437 0.15 1.78 22.48
N GLY A 438 -0.51 2.36 21.48
CA GLY A 438 -0.50 3.81 21.25
C GLY A 438 0.87 4.37 20.91
N SER A 439 1.79 3.58 20.37
CA SER A 439 3.15 3.97 20.05
C SER A 439 3.37 4.12 18.54
N THR A 440 3.58 5.34 18.07
CA THR A 440 3.95 5.58 16.67
C THR A 440 5.35 5.05 16.37
N SER A 441 6.28 5.08 17.32
CA SER A 441 7.62 4.51 17.13
C SER A 441 7.55 3.00 16.93
N PHE A 442 6.70 2.28 17.66
CA PHE A 442 6.48 0.87 17.42
C PHE A 442 5.93 0.62 15.98
N MET A 443 4.93 1.39 15.55
CA MET A 443 4.40 1.25 14.19
C MET A 443 5.45 1.56 13.12
N ASN A 444 6.19 2.65 13.26
CA ASN A 444 7.13 3.12 12.25
C ASN A 444 8.46 2.35 12.25
N ASP A 445 8.99 2.02 13.41
CA ASP A 445 10.34 1.47 13.55
C ASP A 445 10.35 -0.05 13.72
N VAL A 446 9.21 -0.66 14.04
CA VAL A 446 9.06 -2.11 14.21
C VAL A 446 8.18 -2.70 13.12
N VAL A 447 6.89 -2.36 13.07
CA VAL A 447 5.94 -3.00 12.14
C VAL A 447 6.23 -2.67 10.68
N LYS A 448 6.60 -1.44 10.39
CA LYS A 448 6.93 -0.97 9.04
C LYS A 448 8.33 -0.37 8.91
N ASN A 449 9.31 -0.98 9.55
CA ASN A 449 10.69 -0.57 9.29
C ASN A 449 11.07 -0.83 7.82
N SER A 450 12.18 -0.26 7.38
CA SER A 450 12.63 -0.31 5.99
C SER A 450 12.67 -1.74 5.40
N ASP A 451 13.14 -2.72 6.17
CA ASP A 451 13.21 -4.11 5.72
C ASP A 451 11.82 -4.74 5.55
N LYS A 452 10.92 -4.49 6.49
CA LYS A 452 9.54 -5.02 6.47
C LYS A 452 8.62 -4.28 5.49
N LEU A 453 8.95 -3.06 5.11
CA LEU A 453 8.32 -2.40 3.97
C LEU A 453 8.76 -3.03 2.65
N GLY A 454 10.01 -3.51 2.58
CA GLY A 454 10.59 -4.04 1.35
C GLY A 454 10.30 -5.52 1.10
N VAL A 455 10.07 -6.34 2.14
CA VAL A 455 9.90 -7.80 2.03
C VAL A 455 8.69 -8.27 2.85
N PRO A 456 7.59 -8.68 2.18
CA PRO A 456 6.44 -9.23 2.87
C PRO A 456 6.66 -10.71 3.23
N VAL A 457 6.19 -11.12 4.41
CA VAL A 457 6.22 -12.50 4.89
C VAL A 457 4.83 -12.92 5.35
N GLY A 458 4.39 -14.11 4.98
CA GLY A 458 3.07 -14.61 5.32
C GLY A 458 2.88 -16.10 5.01
N ALA A 459 1.64 -16.52 4.91
CA ALA A 459 1.24 -17.89 4.62
C ALA A 459 0.60 -18.06 3.22
N GLY A 460 0.82 -17.12 2.31
CA GLY A 460 0.28 -17.19 0.95
C GLY A 460 0.89 -18.30 0.10
N ALA A 461 0.38 -18.46 -1.12
CA ALA A 461 0.82 -19.50 -2.05
C ALA A 461 2.29 -19.33 -2.50
N TYR A 462 2.78 -18.10 -2.47
CA TYR A 462 4.15 -17.75 -2.84
C TYR A 462 4.83 -16.99 -1.70
N ARG A 463 6.16 -17.07 -1.70
CA ARG A 463 7.01 -16.30 -0.79
C ARG A 463 7.94 -15.38 -1.57
N ALA A 464 8.35 -14.30 -0.95
CA ALA A 464 9.37 -13.44 -1.49
C ALA A 464 10.67 -14.23 -1.70
N SER A 465 11.32 -14.00 -2.84
CA SER A 465 12.52 -14.70 -3.25
C SER A 465 13.53 -13.72 -3.87
N LYS A 466 14.52 -14.26 -4.54
CA LYS A 466 15.56 -13.50 -5.25
C LYS A 466 15.91 -14.21 -6.56
N GLN A 467 16.69 -13.54 -7.39
CA GLN A 467 17.22 -14.16 -8.60
C GLN A 467 17.91 -15.50 -8.28
N GLY A 468 17.55 -16.55 -8.99
CA GLY A 468 18.06 -17.89 -8.77
C GLY A 468 17.43 -18.66 -7.62
N GLY A 469 16.45 -18.07 -6.93
CA GLY A 469 15.76 -18.67 -5.78
C GLY A 469 16.50 -18.50 -4.46
N LEU A 470 15.78 -18.72 -3.36
CA LEU A 470 16.37 -18.74 -2.02
C LEU A 470 17.26 -19.97 -1.85
N GLN A 471 18.38 -19.78 -1.16
CA GLN A 471 19.31 -20.87 -0.84
C GLN A 471 18.81 -21.66 0.38
N GLU A 472 19.35 -22.85 0.59
CA GLU A 472 19.03 -23.65 1.76
C GLU A 472 19.32 -22.87 3.05
N GLY A 473 18.34 -22.80 3.95
CA GLY A 473 18.41 -22.06 5.22
C GLY A 473 18.01 -20.58 5.14
N GLU A 474 17.78 -20.02 3.94
CA GLU A 474 17.23 -18.69 3.80
C GLU A 474 15.69 -18.73 3.86
N ASN A 475 15.09 -17.88 4.68
CA ASN A 475 13.63 -17.80 4.82
C ASN A 475 13.02 -16.69 3.96
N TYR A 476 13.79 -15.63 3.67
CA TYR A 476 13.39 -14.50 2.82
C TYR A 476 14.62 -13.76 2.30
N PRO A 477 14.49 -13.02 1.19
CA PRO A 477 15.56 -12.22 0.62
C PRO A 477 15.75 -10.92 1.40
N THR A 478 16.80 -10.17 1.07
CA THR A 478 16.85 -8.74 1.38
C THR A 478 15.88 -7.96 0.49
N LYS A 479 15.52 -6.74 0.86
CA LYS A 479 14.63 -5.90 0.04
C LYS A 479 15.19 -5.59 -1.34
N THR A 480 16.52 -5.43 -1.46
CA THR A 480 17.19 -5.16 -2.74
C THR A 480 17.33 -6.40 -3.61
N GLU A 481 17.30 -7.59 -3.02
CA GLU A 481 17.25 -8.86 -3.75
C GLU A 481 15.83 -9.18 -4.21
N PHE A 482 14.81 -8.88 -3.38
CA PHE A 482 13.41 -9.16 -3.69
C PHE A 482 12.90 -8.31 -4.86
N CYS A 483 13.13 -7.01 -4.80
CA CYS A 483 12.84 -6.07 -5.88
C CYS A 483 14.17 -5.55 -6.42
N SER A 484 14.61 -6.14 -7.51
CA SER A 484 15.90 -5.86 -8.13
C SER A 484 15.72 -5.57 -9.61
N ASN A 485 16.16 -4.39 -10.07
CA ASN A 485 16.16 -4.05 -11.49
C ASN A 485 14.76 -4.07 -12.12
N ASN A 486 13.78 -3.54 -11.42
CA ASN A 486 12.37 -3.57 -11.82
C ASN A 486 11.79 -4.98 -12.00
N ILE A 487 12.40 -5.99 -11.37
CA ILE A 487 11.87 -7.35 -11.30
C ILE A 487 11.63 -7.72 -9.84
N ILE A 488 10.46 -8.27 -9.55
CA ILE A 488 10.06 -8.74 -8.24
C ILE A 488 10.00 -10.26 -8.29
N TYR A 489 10.71 -10.92 -7.37
CA TYR A 489 10.97 -12.35 -7.39
C TYR A 489 10.12 -13.10 -6.38
N TYR A 490 9.42 -14.11 -6.83
CA TYR A 490 8.70 -15.04 -5.96
C TYR A 490 9.10 -16.49 -6.24
N GLU A 491 8.98 -17.30 -5.21
CA GLU A 491 8.99 -18.75 -5.36
C GLU A 491 7.85 -19.37 -4.55
N ARG A 492 7.48 -20.60 -4.92
CA ARG A 492 6.42 -21.34 -4.27
C ARG A 492 6.67 -21.45 -2.76
N ASN A 493 5.63 -21.18 -1.96
CA ASN A 493 5.63 -21.48 -0.54
C ASN A 493 5.34 -22.99 -0.35
N ASN A 494 6.33 -23.76 0.07
CA ASN A 494 6.21 -25.19 0.26
C ASN A 494 5.27 -25.59 1.42
N TYR A 495 4.84 -24.65 2.25
CA TYR A 495 3.91 -24.86 3.35
C TYR A 495 2.47 -24.44 3.02
N PHE A 496 2.20 -23.98 1.82
CA PHE A 496 0.86 -23.49 1.45
C PHE A 496 -0.23 -24.56 1.59
N GLU A 497 0.06 -25.82 1.33
CA GLU A 497 -0.87 -26.92 1.52
C GLU A 497 -1.33 -27.09 2.99
N THR A 498 -0.58 -26.54 3.95
CA THR A 498 -0.96 -26.56 5.38
C THR A 498 -2.12 -25.59 5.69
N VAL A 499 -2.45 -24.68 4.78
CA VAL A 499 -3.53 -23.68 4.97
C VAL A 499 -4.92 -24.35 4.93
N GLY A 500 -5.06 -25.46 4.26
CA GLY A 500 -6.31 -26.21 4.25
C GLY A 500 -6.14 -27.59 3.62
N SER A 501 -6.87 -28.60 4.12
CA SER A 501 -6.78 -29.97 3.66
C SER A 501 -7.20 -30.18 2.20
N GLY A 502 -7.98 -29.25 1.65
CA GLY A 502 -8.38 -29.24 0.24
C GLY A 502 -7.46 -28.41 -0.67
N LEU A 503 -6.40 -27.83 -0.13
CA LEU A 503 -5.46 -27.01 -0.88
C LEU A 503 -4.21 -27.79 -1.27
N HIS A 504 -3.57 -27.34 -2.34
CA HIS A 504 -2.32 -27.87 -2.84
C HIS A 504 -1.29 -26.75 -2.98
N ASN A 505 -0.02 -27.11 -2.94
CA ASN A 505 1.04 -26.18 -3.29
C ASN A 505 0.87 -25.71 -4.74
N ALA A 506 1.29 -24.49 -5.01
CA ALA A 506 1.31 -23.93 -6.35
C ALA A 506 2.11 -24.84 -7.31
N LYS A 507 1.60 -25.06 -8.52
CA LYS A 507 2.26 -25.90 -9.52
C LYS A 507 3.50 -25.23 -10.11
N ILE A 508 3.41 -23.93 -10.38
CA ILE A 508 4.52 -23.13 -10.92
C ILE A 508 5.39 -22.71 -9.75
N LYS A 509 6.69 -23.03 -9.83
CA LYS A 509 7.62 -22.74 -8.74
C LYS A 509 8.01 -21.27 -8.66
N TYR A 510 8.27 -20.63 -9.80
CA TYR A 510 8.80 -19.27 -9.86
C TYR A 510 7.83 -18.32 -10.54
N ILE A 511 7.62 -17.16 -9.92
CA ILE A 511 6.89 -16.03 -10.50
C ILE A 511 7.81 -14.81 -10.51
N ARG A 512 7.72 -14.02 -11.59
CA ARG A 512 8.34 -12.72 -11.73
C ARG A 512 7.27 -11.68 -12.01
N TYR A 513 7.35 -10.54 -11.33
CA TYR A 513 6.68 -9.33 -11.74
C TYR A 513 7.68 -8.38 -12.37
N GLN A 514 7.48 -8.06 -13.63
CA GLN A 514 8.27 -7.09 -14.38
C GLN A 514 7.56 -5.74 -14.28
N VAL A 515 8.22 -4.75 -13.68
CA VAL A 515 7.69 -3.39 -13.62
C VAL A 515 7.83 -2.74 -14.99
N VAL A 516 6.72 -2.30 -15.56
CA VAL A 516 6.63 -1.60 -16.84
C VAL A 516 5.72 -0.39 -16.70
N ASN A 517 5.90 0.64 -17.52
CA ASN A 517 4.92 1.71 -17.60
C ASN A 517 3.72 1.31 -18.46
N SER A 518 2.61 2.05 -18.37
CA SER A 518 1.38 1.75 -19.12
C SER A 518 1.59 1.76 -20.64
N ALA A 519 2.44 2.67 -21.14
CA ALA A 519 2.76 2.78 -22.56
C ALA A 519 3.56 1.57 -23.09
N GLN A 520 4.30 0.88 -22.24
CA GLN A 520 5.14 -0.28 -22.60
C GLN A 520 4.42 -1.61 -22.39
N MET A 521 3.27 -1.62 -21.77
CA MET A 521 2.58 -2.86 -21.37
C MET A 521 2.31 -3.79 -22.55
N VAL A 522 1.72 -3.27 -23.63
CA VAL A 522 1.42 -4.06 -24.85
C VAL A 522 2.71 -4.51 -25.54
N ALA A 523 3.70 -3.63 -25.66
CA ALA A 523 4.98 -3.98 -26.26
C ALA A 523 5.70 -5.10 -25.48
N SER A 524 5.62 -5.09 -24.15
CA SER A 524 6.16 -6.16 -23.30
C SER A 524 5.52 -7.53 -23.58
N LEU A 525 4.24 -7.56 -23.90
CA LEU A 525 3.52 -8.78 -24.27
C LEU A 525 3.87 -9.22 -25.70
N THR A 526 3.84 -8.31 -26.66
CA THR A 526 4.06 -8.62 -28.08
C THR A 526 5.50 -9.03 -28.39
N THR A 527 6.46 -8.54 -27.63
CA THR A 527 7.89 -8.91 -27.74
C THR A 527 8.28 -10.10 -26.87
N ASP A 528 7.34 -10.72 -26.17
CA ASP A 528 7.57 -11.86 -25.28
C ASP A 528 8.49 -11.54 -24.08
N ALA A 529 8.53 -10.29 -23.66
CA ALA A 529 9.26 -9.90 -22.46
C ALA A 529 8.52 -10.32 -21.18
N VAL A 530 7.18 -10.40 -21.24
CA VAL A 530 6.30 -10.93 -20.20
C VAL A 530 5.28 -11.89 -20.78
N ASP A 531 4.72 -12.73 -19.93
CA ASP A 531 3.74 -13.75 -20.33
C ASP A 531 2.30 -13.29 -20.09
N VAL A 532 2.08 -12.48 -19.08
CA VAL A 532 0.76 -11.99 -18.65
C VAL A 532 0.81 -10.50 -18.37
N GLY A 533 -0.20 -9.79 -18.80
CA GLY A 533 -0.37 -8.36 -18.51
C GLY A 533 -1.83 -7.93 -18.60
N ALA A 534 -2.11 -6.77 -18.07
CA ALA A 534 -3.45 -6.16 -18.07
C ALA A 534 -3.39 -4.74 -18.66
N PRO A 535 -3.15 -4.59 -19.96
CA PRO A 535 -3.15 -3.29 -20.62
C PRO A 535 -4.55 -2.65 -20.58
N SER A 536 -4.59 -1.32 -20.69
CA SER A 536 -5.87 -0.61 -20.82
C SER A 536 -6.68 -1.13 -21.99
N GLY A 537 -7.99 -1.30 -21.79
CA GLY A 537 -8.93 -1.84 -22.78
C GLY A 537 -9.29 -0.86 -23.91
N THR A 538 -8.30 -0.15 -24.45
CA THR A 538 -8.50 0.73 -25.62
C THR A 538 -8.57 -0.09 -26.90
N GLN A 539 -9.26 0.43 -27.93
CA GLN A 539 -9.35 -0.26 -29.21
C GLN A 539 -7.97 -0.50 -29.84
N ALA A 540 -7.05 0.47 -29.71
CA ALA A 540 -5.69 0.33 -30.22
C ALA A 540 -4.94 -0.84 -29.56
N ASN A 541 -5.03 -0.99 -28.24
CA ASN A 541 -4.40 -2.11 -27.53
C ASN A 541 -5.03 -3.44 -27.90
N ILE A 542 -6.36 -3.50 -27.99
CA ILE A 542 -7.10 -4.70 -28.42
C ILE A 542 -6.65 -5.14 -29.82
N ASP A 543 -6.53 -4.19 -30.75
CA ASP A 543 -6.11 -4.47 -32.12
C ASP A 543 -4.68 -5.00 -32.20
N GLU A 544 -3.75 -4.41 -31.44
CA GLU A 544 -2.36 -4.88 -31.38
C GLU A 544 -2.23 -6.29 -30.80
N ILE A 545 -2.94 -6.57 -29.71
CA ILE A 545 -2.93 -7.89 -29.07
C ILE A 545 -3.56 -8.93 -30.02
N THR A 546 -4.65 -8.58 -30.70
CA THR A 546 -5.34 -9.48 -31.63
C THR A 546 -4.45 -9.84 -32.82
N LYS A 547 -3.58 -8.95 -33.28
CA LYS A 547 -2.62 -9.21 -34.37
C LYS A 547 -1.50 -10.16 -33.97
N ALA A 548 -1.18 -10.25 -32.68
CA ALA A 548 -0.10 -11.09 -32.19
C ALA A 548 -0.58 -12.54 -32.04
N SER A 549 -0.14 -13.42 -32.93
CA SER A 549 -0.63 -14.82 -33.00
C SER A 549 -0.28 -15.66 -31.78
N HIS A 550 0.72 -15.25 -30.97
CA HIS A 550 1.13 -15.95 -29.74
C HIS A 550 0.38 -15.48 -28.50
N LEU A 551 -0.45 -14.44 -28.60
CA LEU A 551 -1.23 -13.90 -27.50
C LEU A 551 -2.70 -14.31 -27.59
N SER A 552 -3.31 -14.49 -26.44
CA SER A 552 -4.76 -14.58 -26.27
C SER A 552 -5.23 -13.49 -25.33
N MET A 553 -6.47 -13.08 -25.49
CA MET A 553 -7.07 -12.02 -24.68
C MET A 553 -8.34 -12.55 -24.01
N LYS A 554 -8.53 -12.18 -22.76
CA LYS A 554 -9.77 -12.41 -22.02
C LYS A 554 -10.29 -11.07 -21.51
N GLU A 555 -11.53 -10.77 -21.86
CA GLU A 555 -12.24 -9.64 -21.27
C GLU A 555 -12.86 -10.05 -19.93
N ILE A 556 -12.73 -9.18 -18.95
CA ILE A 556 -13.24 -9.43 -17.58
C ILE A 556 -14.13 -8.26 -17.20
N ASP A 557 -15.36 -8.57 -16.80
CA ASP A 557 -16.26 -7.58 -16.24
C ASP A 557 -15.71 -7.07 -14.91
N THR A 558 -15.65 -5.75 -14.75
CA THR A 558 -15.17 -5.11 -13.53
C THR A 558 -16.32 -4.80 -12.58
N ASN A 559 -16.04 -4.82 -11.28
CA ASN A 559 -16.99 -4.40 -10.27
C ASN A 559 -17.04 -2.86 -10.09
N GLY A 560 -16.15 -2.15 -10.76
CA GLY A 560 -16.06 -0.70 -10.71
C GLY A 560 -17.10 -0.02 -11.61
N TYR A 561 -17.35 1.24 -11.33
CA TYR A 561 -18.14 2.12 -12.19
C TYR A 561 -17.56 3.53 -12.18
N GLY A 562 -17.73 4.25 -13.28
CA GLY A 562 -17.40 5.66 -13.38
C GLY A 562 -18.62 6.54 -13.08
N TYR A 563 -18.38 7.72 -12.54
CA TYR A 563 -19.44 8.68 -12.24
C TYR A 563 -18.97 10.12 -12.46
N VAL A 564 -19.94 11.01 -12.64
CA VAL A 564 -19.72 12.46 -12.60
C VAL A 564 -20.20 12.96 -11.25
N GLY A 565 -19.27 13.47 -10.44
CA GLY A 565 -19.58 14.01 -9.14
C GLY A 565 -19.75 15.53 -9.17
N ILE A 566 -20.73 16.05 -8.44
CA ILE A 566 -20.92 17.50 -8.26
C ILE A 566 -20.59 17.85 -6.80
N ASN A 567 -19.63 18.73 -6.61
CA ASN A 567 -19.26 19.21 -5.28
C ASN A 567 -20.36 20.12 -4.72
N ALA A 568 -21.13 19.61 -3.75
CA ALA A 568 -22.24 20.31 -3.15
C ALA A 568 -21.82 21.59 -2.38
N LYS A 569 -20.56 21.67 -1.91
CA LYS A 569 -20.02 22.88 -1.27
C LYS A 569 -19.81 23.99 -2.27
N MET A 570 -19.36 23.64 -3.49
CA MET A 570 -19.11 24.62 -4.57
C MET A 570 -20.39 24.98 -5.33
N VAL A 571 -21.36 24.07 -5.38
CA VAL A 571 -22.68 24.26 -6.00
C VAL A 571 -23.75 23.95 -4.95
N PRO A 572 -23.99 24.87 -4.00
CA PRO A 572 -24.85 24.59 -2.84
C PRO A 572 -26.34 24.47 -3.17
N ASP A 573 -26.82 25.12 -4.22
CA ASP A 573 -28.23 25.05 -4.61
C ASP A 573 -28.54 23.69 -5.26
N VAL A 574 -29.44 22.94 -4.65
CA VAL A 574 -29.86 21.63 -5.14
C VAL A 574 -30.53 21.67 -6.52
N ASN A 575 -31.23 22.76 -6.83
CA ASN A 575 -31.88 22.91 -8.13
C ASN A 575 -30.87 23.15 -9.25
N VAL A 576 -29.80 23.87 -8.96
CA VAL A 576 -28.67 24.03 -9.89
C VAL A 576 -27.99 22.67 -10.13
N ARG A 577 -27.74 21.87 -9.10
CA ARG A 577 -27.19 20.51 -9.26
C ARG A 577 -28.12 19.62 -10.09
N LYS A 578 -29.43 19.66 -9.83
CA LYS A 578 -30.43 18.93 -10.64
C LYS A 578 -30.46 19.39 -12.10
N ALA A 579 -30.34 20.70 -12.34
CA ALA A 579 -30.30 21.24 -13.69
C ALA A 579 -29.04 20.76 -14.45
N ILE A 580 -27.88 20.75 -13.80
CA ILE A 580 -26.64 20.19 -14.38
C ILE A 580 -26.83 18.72 -14.73
N MET A 581 -27.36 17.91 -13.79
CA MET A 581 -27.62 16.50 -14.02
C MET A 581 -28.61 16.28 -15.19
N SER A 582 -29.65 17.08 -15.28
CA SER A 582 -30.66 16.99 -16.34
C SER A 582 -30.14 17.41 -17.72
N ALA A 583 -29.13 18.29 -17.75
CA ALA A 583 -28.49 18.73 -18.99
C ALA A 583 -27.45 17.75 -19.54
N MET A 584 -26.99 16.80 -18.73
CA MET A 584 -25.98 15.82 -19.13
C MET A 584 -26.63 14.62 -19.85
N ASP A 585 -26.13 14.30 -21.03
CA ASP A 585 -26.38 13.03 -21.69
C ASP A 585 -25.25 12.06 -21.37
N THR A 586 -25.42 11.24 -20.32
CA THR A 586 -24.42 10.29 -19.89
C THR A 586 -24.19 9.15 -20.89
N SER A 587 -25.07 8.96 -21.87
CA SER A 587 -24.86 7.97 -22.94
C SER A 587 -23.68 8.35 -23.86
N LEU A 588 -23.33 9.62 -23.94
CA LEU A 588 -22.18 10.09 -24.72
C LEU A 588 -20.84 9.58 -24.18
N VAL A 589 -20.77 9.29 -22.88
CA VAL A 589 -19.56 8.73 -22.25
C VAL A 589 -19.21 7.35 -22.81
N LEU A 590 -20.20 6.59 -23.27
CA LEU A 590 -19.98 5.27 -23.88
C LEU A 590 -19.10 5.34 -25.13
N ASN A 591 -19.05 6.49 -25.82
CA ASN A 591 -18.24 6.68 -27.02
C ASN A 591 -16.73 6.75 -26.74
N TYR A 592 -16.32 6.92 -25.47
CA TYR A 592 -14.91 6.90 -25.08
C TYR A 592 -14.35 5.49 -24.89
N TYR A 593 -15.22 4.47 -24.95
CA TYR A 593 -14.85 3.07 -24.74
C TYR A 593 -15.09 2.26 -26.00
N PRO A 594 -14.36 1.15 -26.22
CA PRO A 594 -14.66 0.24 -27.32
C PRO A 594 -16.10 -0.24 -27.26
N ALA A 595 -16.71 -0.42 -28.41
CA ALA A 595 -18.12 -0.85 -28.53
C ALA A 595 -18.35 -2.15 -27.72
N GLY A 596 -19.33 -2.14 -26.83
CA GLY A 596 -19.69 -3.28 -26.00
C GLY A 596 -18.84 -3.46 -24.73
N SER A 597 -17.82 -2.62 -24.48
CA SER A 597 -16.93 -2.74 -23.32
C SER A 597 -17.41 -1.97 -22.09
N CYS A 598 -18.48 -1.19 -22.20
CA CYS A 598 -19.08 -0.47 -21.09
C CYS A 598 -20.59 -0.42 -21.22
N THR A 599 -21.25 -0.21 -20.09
CA THR A 599 -22.71 -0.16 -19.99
C THR A 599 -23.12 1.04 -19.14
N ARG A 600 -24.12 1.79 -19.58
CA ARG A 600 -24.72 2.84 -18.75
C ARG A 600 -25.41 2.19 -17.55
N ILE A 601 -25.17 2.75 -16.38
CA ILE A 601 -25.81 2.32 -15.14
C ILE A 601 -26.70 3.42 -14.56
N PHE A 602 -27.70 3.03 -13.77
CA PHE A 602 -28.66 3.93 -13.13
C PHE A 602 -28.56 3.91 -11.61
N TRP A 603 -27.75 2.99 -11.07
CA TRP A 603 -27.51 2.80 -9.64
C TRP A 603 -26.02 2.88 -9.35
N PRO A 604 -25.61 3.32 -8.18
CA PRO A 604 -24.18 3.51 -7.86
C PRO A 604 -23.47 2.18 -7.58
N MET A 605 -23.55 1.27 -8.51
CA MET A 605 -22.90 -0.04 -8.48
C MET A 605 -22.78 -0.62 -9.90
N SER A 606 -21.85 -1.55 -10.07
CA SER A 606 -21.70 -2.30 -11.32
C SER A 606 -22.89 -3.23 -11.54
N THR A 607 -23.25 -3.47 -12.81
CA THR A 607 -24.24 -4.47 -13.21
C THR A 607 -23.82 -5.90 -12.86
N THR A 608 -22.55 -6.13 -12.55
CA THR A 608 -22.05 -7.43 -12.06
C THR A 608 -22.38 -7.67 -10.58
N SER A 609 -22.80 -6.64 -9.86
CA SER A 609 -23.22 -6.77 -8.48
C SER A 609 -24.54 -7.52 -8.37
N TRP A 610 -24.61 -8.47 -7.46
CA TRP A 610 -25.88 -9.16 -7.13
C TRP A 610 -26.95 -8.21 -6.59
N ALA A 611 -26.54 -7.05 -6.09
CA ALA A 611 -27.45 -6.04 -5.54
C ALA A 611 -27.96 -5.05 -6.60
N TYR A 612 -27.51 -5.15 -7.85
CA TYR A 612 -28.00 -4.28 -8.93
C TYR A 612 -29.46 -4.61 -9.25
N PRO A 613 -30.38 -3.64 -9.17
CA PRO A 613 -31.82 -3.88 -9.40
C PRO A 613 -32.18 -4.36 -10.80
#